data_7aa609e26daf87b392d54e432bb781fe
#
_entry.id   7aa609e26daf87b392d54e432bb781fe
#
_cell.length_a   1.000
_cell.length_b   1.000
_cell.length_c   1.000
_cell.angle_alpha   90.00
_cell.angle_beta   90.00
_cell.angle_gamma   90.00
#
_symmetry.space_group_name_H-M   'P 1'
#
loop_
_entity.id
_entity.type
_entity.pdbx_description
1 polymer ?
#
loop_
_entity_poly.entity_id
_entity_poly.type
_entity_poly.pdbx_seq_one_letter_code
_entity_poly.pdbx_strand_id
1 'polypeptide(L)'
;MIFGQRGSRDLGTEQPEIAHGTPATKMVVSGLRSQSGWEATNKALTFTPSPLKALTADREESDETSYRGGVTQGANLVPRMLFFVKEEGTTSRLGMSSGRVNYRSMRTPQEKSPWKSLPDLTGVIERRFIYDVHLGSTIAPFRALQPWRAILPINRDRLLEEEHIETADSTLAQWWHDATSRWEQNRNVTTKISLWQQINYQGKLTHQLGAPAHRVVYSASGTSLAAARLNDPRQVIEHKLYWIPARNLQEAQYLSAVLNAPLTTKTVAEYQSRGLFGARDFDTYVWRLPIPIYDSEQELHQRLVALAQRAEDVAGQTDLEGMAFQKARKVVRAALDAGGIHAKLNDAVAELLGLPES
;
A
#
# COMPACT_ATOMS: atom_id res chain seq x y z
N MET A 1 11.13 -21.46 1.17
CA MET A 1 11.63 -22.64 0.44
C MET A 1 10.84 -23.82 0.99
N ILE A 2 10.10 -24.53 0.16
CA ILE A 2 9.30 -25.68 0.58
C ILE A 2 10.12 -26.93 0.22
N PHE A 3 10.41 -27.77 1.18
CA PHE A 3 11.06 -29.05 0.97
C PHE A 3 10.00 -30.13 1.15
N GLY A 4 9.81 -30.96 0.14
CA GLY A 4 8.92 -32.12 0.19
C GLY A 4 9.72 -33.40 -0.03
N GLN A 5 9.46 -34.40 0.77
CA GLN A 5 9.95 -35.74 0.52
C GLN A 5 8.97 -36.47 -0.42
N ARG A 6 9.45 -37.01 -1.52
CA ARG A 6 8.68 -37.90 -2.39
C ARG A 6 8.41 -39.19 -1.64
N GLY A 7 7.27 -39.31 -0.99
CA GLY A 7 6.87 -40.51 -0.28
C GLY A 7 6.15 -41.51 -1.18
N SER A 8 6.18 -42.77 -0.79
CA SER A 8 5.40 -43.85 -1.37
C SER A 8 3.91 -43.61 -1.14
N ARG A 9 3.04 -44.20 -1.95
CA ARG A 9 1.62 -43.99 -2.12
C ARG A 9 0.67 -44.27 -0.92
N ASP A 10 1.17 -44.50 0.27
CA ASP A 10 0.35 -44.65 1.49
C ASP A 10 0.48 -43.41 2.36
N LEU A 11 -0.32 -42.40 2.06
CA LEU A 11 -0.61 -41.33 2.98
C LEU A 11 -1.70 -41.84 3.92
N GLY A 12 -1.32 -42.30 5.11
CA GLY A 12 -2.26 -42.48 6.20
C GLY A 12 -3.03 -41.19 6.50
N THR A 13 -4.12 -41.29 7.19
CA THR A 13 -5.04 -40.21 7.55
C THR A 13 -4.45 -39.11 8.46
N GLU A 14 -3.15 -39.14 8.75
CA GLU A 14 -2.44 -38.09 9.49
C GLU A 14 -1.97 -36.98 8.52
N GLN A 15 -2.43 -35.78 8.78
CA GLN A 15 -1.99 -34.60 8.04
C GLN A 15 -0.49 -34.36 8.25
N PRO A 16 0.31 -34.15 7.19
CA PRO A 16 1.74 -33.92 7.33
C PRO A 16 2.02 -32.61 8.08
N GLU A 17 2.93 -32.64 9.05
CA GLU A 17 3.43 -31.43 9.69
C GLU A 17 4.35 -30.69 8.75
N ILE A 18 4.08 -29.38 8.53
CA ILE A 18 5.03 -28.50 7.83
C ILE A 18 6.00 -27.93 8.86
N ALA A 19 7.29 -28.22 8.67
CA ALA A 19 8.34 -27.59 9.44
C ALA A 19 8.87 -26.35 8.70
N HIS A 20 8.92 -25.22 9.38
CA HIS A 20 9.61 -24.02 8.91
C HIS A 20 11.06 -24.06 9.33
N GLY A 21 11.97 -24.06 8.35
CA GLY A 21 13.40 -23.98 8.59
C GLY A 21 13.93 -22.57 8.40
N THR A 22 14.58 -22.01 9.40
CA THR A 22 15.37 -20.77 9.29
C THR A 22 16.86 -21.08 9.32
N PRO A 23 17.67 -20.53 8.40
CA PRO A 23 19.10 -20.76 8.43
C PRO A 23 19.73 -20.13 9.68
N ALA A 24 20.47 -20.91 10.45
CA ALA A 24 21.08 -20.47 11.71
C ALA A 24 22.25 -19.48 11.51
N THR A 25 22.84 -19.41 10.31
CA THR A 25 23.97 -18.51 10.00
C THR A 25 23.99 -18.08 8.53
N LYS A 26 24.71 -16.97 8.24
CA LYS A 26 25.00 -16.54 6.85
C LYS A 26 25.69 -17.59 5.99
N MET A 27 26.43 -18.52 6.60
CA MET A 27 27.13 -19.61 5.90
C MET A 27 26.19 -20.59 5.21
N VAL A 28 25.00 -20.82 5.78
CA VAL A 28 24.03 -21.74 5.16
C VAL A 28 23.44 -21.13 3.89
N VAL A 29 23.21 -19.82 3.86
CA VAL A 29 22.75 -19.13 2.65
C VAL A 29 23.83 -19.17 1.56
N SER A 30 25.11 -19.01 1.92
CA SER A 30 26.23 -19.19 0.97
C SER A 30 26.41 -20.63 0.57
N GLY A 31 26.21 -21.59 1.47
CA GLY A 31 26.27 -23.03 1.18
C GLY A 31 25.19 -23.48 0.21
N LEU A 32 23.98 -22.97 0.31
CA LEU A 32 22.92 -23.20 -0.66
C LEU A 32 23.26 -22.66 -2.06
N ARG A 33 23.99 -21.55 -2.13
CA ARG A 33 24.49 -21.00 -3.40
C ARG A 33 25.67 -21.79 -3.97
N SER A 34 26.45 -22.43 -3.14
CA SER A 34 27.63 -23.20 -3.53
C SER A 34 27.35 -24.72 -3.75
N GLN A 35 26.09 -25.10 -3.87
CA GLN A 35 25.69 -26.51 -4.07
C GLN A 35 26.09 -27.46 -2.93
N SER A 36 26.17 -26.98 -1.69
CA SER A 36 26.33 -27.84 -0.52
C SER A 36 25.24 -28.89 -0.47
N GLY A 37 25.59 -30.13 -0.20
CA GLY A 37 24.64 -31.23 -0.14
C GLY A 37 23.55 -31.00 0.94
N TRP A 38 22.43 -31.72 0.80
CA TRP A 38 21.30 -31.66 1.72
C TRP A 38 21.67 -31.85 3.19
N GLU A 39 22.60 -32.78 3.48
CA GLU A 39 23.04 -33.05 4.86
C GLU A 39 23.68 -31.84 5.55
N ALA A 40 24.55 -31.10 4.83
CA ALA A 40 25.16 -29.88 5.36
C ALA A 40 24.10 -28.76 5.57
N THR A 41 23.16 -28.65 4.66
CA THR A 41 22.07 -27.73 4.74
C THR A 41 21.15 -28.05 5.91
N ASN A 42 20.77 -29.32 6.08
CA ASN A 42 19.85 -29.77 7.13
C ASN A 42 20.43 -29.56 8.55
N LYS A 43 21.74 -29.78 8.72
CA LYS A 43 22.43 -29.53 10.01
C LYS A 43 22.41 -28.05 10.42
N ALA A 44 22.32 -27.18 9.46
CA ALA A 44 22.36 -25.72 9.68
C ALA A 44 20.96 -25.06 9.72
N LEU A 45 19.90 -25.83 9.52
CA LEU A 45 18.51 -25.35 9.61
C LEU A 45 17.93 -25.66 11.00
N THR A 46 17.28 -24.67 11.58
CA THR A 46 16.44 -24.87 12.75
C THR A 46 15.02 -25.11 12.27
N PHE A 47 14.45 -26.27 12.56
CA PHE A 47 13.07 -26.61 12.22
C PHE A 47 12.16 -26.33 13.41
N THR A 48 11.14 -25.54 13.17
CA THR A 48 10.06 -25.31 14.13
C THR A 48 8.80 -25.95 13.57
N PRO A 49 8.20 -26.92 14.27
CA PRO A 49 6.92 -27.50 13.85
C PRO A 49 5.87 -26.38 13.71
N SER A 50 5.20 -26.34 12.59
CA SER A 50 4.07 -25.43 12.38
C SER A 50 2.85 -26.26 12.03
N PRO A 51 1.76 -26.17 12.82
CA PRO A 51 0.54 -26.91 12.51
C PRO A 51 0.01 -26.43 11.15
N LEU A 52 -0.17 -27.37 10.25
CA LEU A 52 -0.64 -27.16 8.87
C LEU A 52 -2.01 -26.43 8.82
N LYS A 53 -2.78 -26.49 9.91
CA LYS A 53 -4.10 -25.85 10.03
C LYS A 53 -4.13 -24.38 9.67
N ALA A 54 -3.01 -23.65 9.81
CA ALA A 54 -2.93 -22.24 9.39
C ALA A 54 -2.80 -22.07 7.88
N LEU A 55 -2.30 -23.10 7.15
CA LEU A 55 -2.01 -23.03 5.72
C LEU A 55 -2.95 -23.87 4.84
N THR A 56 -3.50 -24.93 5.42
CA THR A 56 -4.30 -25.94 4.71
C THR A 56 -5.63 -26.25 5.43
N ALA A 57 -6.05 -25.43 6.37
CA ALA A 57 -7.46 -25.47 6.71
C ALA A 57 -8.18 -25.40 5.37
N ASP A 58 -8.89 -26.47 5.02
CA ASP A 58 -9.88 -26.50 3.97
C ASP A 58 -10.92 -25.41 4.27
N ARG A 59 -10.48 -24.16 4.14
CA ARG A 59 -11.39 -23.05 4.01
C ARG A 59 -11.90 -23.21 2.59
N GLU A 60 -13.09 -23.73 2.47
CA GLU A 60 -13.86 -23.60 1.24
C GLU A 60 -13.72 -22.16 0.79
N GLU A 61 -13.70 -21.90 -0.52
CA GLU A 61 -13.67 -20.53 -1.07
C GLU A 61 -14.73 -19.60 -0.44
N SER A 62 -15.72 -20.18 0.25
CA SER A 62 -16.75 -19.52 1.05
C SER A 62 -16.22 -18.77 2.28
N ASP A 63 -15.03 -19.06 2.80
CA ASP A 63 -14.49 -18.43 4.02
C ASP A 63 -13.63 -17.18 3.72
N GLU A 64 -13.36 -16.87 2.47
CA GLU A 64 -12.66 -15.64 2.12
C GLU A 64 -13.60 -14.43 2.20
N THR A 65 -13.06 -13.32 2.69
CA THR A 65 -13.85 -12.09 2.78
C THR A 65 -14.37 -11.64 1.40
N SER A 66 -15.65 -11.28 1.32
CA SER A 66 -16.25 -10.69 0.13
C SER A 66 -15.59 -9.35 -0.29
N TYR A 67 -14.80 -8.73 0.58
CA TYR A 67 -14.03 -7.52 0.26
C TYR A 67 -12.88 -7.77 -0.71
N ARG A 68 -12.37 -8.99 -0.81
CA ARG A 68 -11.19 -9.33 -1.61
C ARG A 68 -11.30 -8.89 -3.07
N GLY A 69 -12.47 -9.06 -3.68
CA GLY A 69 -12.72 -8.67 -5.08
C GLY A 69 -12.68 -7.17 -5.34
N GLY A 70 -12.85 -6.34 -4.30
CA GLY A 70 -12.82 -4.88 -4.40
C GLY A 70 -11.45 -4.23 -4.16
N VAL A 71 -10.44 -5.05 -3.78
CA VAL A 71 -9.12 -4.53 -3.43
C VAL A 71 -8.29 -4.25 -4.68
N THR A 72 -7.74 -3.06 -4.77
CA THR A 72 -6.94 -2.63 -5.92
C THR A 72 -5.63 -1.98 -5.45
N GLN A 73 -4.55 -2.25 -6.16
CA GLN A 73 -3.28 -1.54 -5.96
C GLN A 73 -3.33 -0.16 -6.62
N GLY A 74 -2.69 0.83 -6.02
CA GLY A 74 -2.60 2.17 -6.58
C GLY A 74 -1.82 2.26 -7.90
N ALA A 75 -1.86 3.43 -8.54
CA ALA A 75 -1.27 3.71 -9.83
C ALA A 75 0.27 3.70 -9.82
N ASN A 76 0.86 3.33 -10.94
CA ASN A 76 2.31 3.18 -11.07
C ASN A 76 2.99 4.49 -11.48
N LEU A 77 3.09 5.44 -10.53
CA LEU A 77 3.66 6.78 -10.75
C LEU A 77 5.18 6.80 -10.52
N VAL A 78 5.90 5.93 -11.22
CA VAL A 78 7.37 5.88 -11.20
C VAL A 78 7.92 5.88 -12.62
N PRO A 79 9.06 6.55 -12.85
CA PRO A 79 9.91 7.34 -11.93
C PRO A 79 9.21 8.61 -11.42
N ARG A 80 9.36 8.89 -10.13
CA ARG A 80 8.61 9.99 -9.49
C ARG A 80 8.93 11.35 -10.06
N MET A 81 10.16 11.58 -10.46
CA MET A 81 10.59 12.85 -11.05
C MET A 81 9.82 13.24 -12.33
N LEU A 82 9.13 12.32 -12.99
CA LEU A 82 8.36 12.63 -14.19
C LEU A 82 6.95 13.18 -13.86
N PHE A 83 6.47 12.92 -12.65
CA PHE A 83 5.09 13.23 -12.24
C PHE A 83 5.02 14.14 -11.03
N PHE A 84 5.80 13.83 -9.97
CA PHE A 84 5.71 14.56 -8.70
C PHE A 84 6.41 15.90 -8.76
N VAL A 85 5.76 16.92 -8.19
CA VAL A 85 6.18 18.31 -8.31
C VAL A 85 6.02 19.10 -7.02
N LYS A 86 6.82 20.14 -6.89
CA LYS A 86 6.63 21.23 -5.92
C LYS A 86 6.37 22.54 -6.64
N GLU A 87 5.55 23.37 -6.03
CA GLU A 87 5.28 24.73 -6.51
C GLU A 87 6.50 25.63 -6.29
N GLU A 88 6.88 26.39 -7.33
CA GLU A 88 7.97 27.38 -7.29
C GLU A 88 7.41 28.79 -7.46
N GLY A 89 6.74 29.30 -6.44
CA GLY A 89 6.24 30.67 -6.42
C GLY A 89 5.29 31.03 -7.56
N THR A 90 4.51 32.05 -7.38
CA THR A 90 3.63 32.58 -8.42
C THR A 90 4.36 33.67 -9.21
N THR A 91 4.47 33.51 -10.52
CA THR A 91 5.02 34.55 -11.42
C THR A 91 4.06 35.71 -11.69
N SER A 92 3.00 35.82 -10.95
CA SER A 92 2.01 36.88 -11.18
C SER A 92 2.41 38.19 -10.49
N ARG A 93 3.23 38.98 -11.16
CA ARG A 93 3.39 40.43 -10.87
C ARG A 93 2.24 41.28 -11.44
N LEU A 94 1.33 40.71 -12.18
CA LEU A 94 0.26 41.40 -12.90
C LEU A 94 -1.10 40.74 -12.63
N GLY A 95 -1.63 40.82 -11.42
CA GLY A 95 -3.08 40.76 -11.11
C GLY A 95 -4.00 39.72 -11.78
N MET A 96 -3.48 38.84 -12.60
CA MET A 96 -4.25 37.80 -13.28
C MET A 96 -4.03 36.46 -12.57
N SER A 97 -5.03 36.03 -11.85
CA SER A 97 -5.13 34.65 -11.38
C SER A 97 -5.36 33.72 -12.59
N SER A 98 -4.32 33.46 -13.38
CA SER A 98 -4.43 32.63 -14.58
C SER A 98 -4.69 31.16 -14.33
N GLY A 99 -4.81 30.73 -13.07
CA GLY A 99 -4.88 29.32 -12.71
C GLY A 99 -3.59 28.53 -13.01
N ARG A 100 -2.54 29.21 -13.48
CA ARG A 100 -1.25 28.64 -13.86
C ARG A 100 -0.20 28.90 -12.81
N VAL A 101 0.64 27.93 -12.55
CA VAL A 101 1.69 27.97 -11.52
C VAL A 101 2.95 27.31 -12.04
N ASN A 102 4.11 27.84 -11.62
CA ASN A 102 5.41 27.21 -11.90
C ASN A 102 5.61 26.01 -10.99
N TYR A 103 6.04 24.92 -11.59
CA TYR A 103 6.35 23.69 -10.90
C TYR A 103 7.75 23.18 -11.26
N ARG A 104 8.38 22.53 -10.29
CA ARG A 104 9.61 21.78 -10.46
C ARG A 104 9.40 20.35 -10.02
N SER A 105 9.97 19.40 -10.75
CA SER A 105 9.89 17.99 -10.41
C SER A 105 10.50 17.68 -9.05
N MET A 106 9.91 16.68 -8.37
CA MET A 106 10.37 16.15 -7.10
C MET A 106 10.77 14.68 -7.24
N ARG A 107 11.69 14.26 -6.39
CA ARG A 107 12.08 12.85 -6.27
C ARG A 107 12.30 12.48 -4.81
N THR A 108 12.19 11.19 -4.51
CA THR A 108 12.54 10.68 -3.19
C THR A 108 14.01 10.28 -3.13
N PRO A 109 14.60 10.17 -1.93
CA PRO A 109 15.96 9.65 -1.77
C PRO A 109 16.15 8.23 -2.32
N GLN A 110 15.05 7.46 -2.44
CA GLN A 110 15.00 6.09 -2.95
C GLN A 110 14.90 6.02 -4.48
N GLU A 111 14.81 7.15 -5.18
CA GLU A 111 14.83 7.16 -6.64
C GLU A 111 16.10 6.49 -7.15
N LYS A 112 15.97 5.58 -8.12
CA LYS A 112 17.10 4.81 -8.68
C LYS A 112 17.76 5.56 -9.82
N SER A 113 19.04 5.26 -10.07
CA SER A 113 19.71 5.71 -11.31
C SER A 113 19.00 5.11 -12.54
N PRO A 114 18.95 5.84 -13.68
CA PRO A 114 19.52 7.17 -13.89
C PRO A 114 18.66 8.32 -13.35
N TRP A 115 17.40 8.07 -13.00
CA TRP A 115 16.38 9.07 -12.63
C TRP A 115 16.82 9.99 -11.50
N LYS A 116 17.60 9.47 -10.55
CA LYS A 116 18.08 10.23 -9.40
C LYS A 116 18.96 11.42 -9.79
N SER A 117 19.74 11.28 -10.85
CA SER A 117 20.76 12.24 -11.26
C SER A 117 20.37 13.11 -12.47
N LEU A 118 19.23 12.83 -13.10
CA LEU A 118 18.74 13.65 -14.20
C LEU A 118 18.41 15.08 -13.73
N PRO A 119 18.54 16.11 -14.59
CA PRO A 119 18.08 17.46 -14.29
C PRO A 119 16.58 17.49 -13.96
N ASP A 120 16.15 18.41 -13.12
CA ASP A 120 14.73 18.59 -12.82
C ASP A 120 13.95 18.99 -14.08
N LEU A 121 12.71 18.52 -14.18
CA LEU A 121 11.70 19.11 -15.05
C LEU A 121 11.18 20.39 -14.39
N THR A 122 11.00 21.44 -15.16
CA THR A 122 10.38 22.69 -14.72
C THR A 122 9.39 23.16 -15.78
N GLY A 123 8.30 23.75 -15.35
CA GLY A 123 7.30 24.25 -16.29
C GLY A 123 6.14 24.94 -15.60
N VAL A 124 5.35 25.63 -16.41
CA VAL A 124 4.10 26.26 -16.00
C VAL A 124 2.97 25.29 -16.28
N ILE A 125 2.13 24.99 -15.29
CA ILE A 125 1.03 24.05 -15.41
C ILE A 125 -0.26 24.68 -14.90
N GLU A 126 -1.38 24.39 -15.57
CA GLU A 126 -2.71 24.71 -15.04
C GLU A 126 -3.03 23.85 -13.82
N ARG A 127 -3.55 24.49 -12.76
CA ARG A 127 -3.87 23.83 -11.48
C ARG A 127 -4.83 22.65 -11.63
N ARG A 128 -5.68 22.61 -12.66
CA ARG A 128 -6.60 21.49 -12.89
C ARG A 128 -5.91 20.15 -13.15
N PHE A 129 -4.66 20.16 -13.60
CA PHE A 129 -3.85 18.96 -13.85
C PHE A 129 -2.97 18.56 -12.67
N ILE A 130 -3.07 19.28 -11.55
CA ILE A 130 -2.38 18.96 -10.31
C ILE A 130 -3.29 18.15 -9.42
N TYR A 131 -2.82 16.98 -9.05
CA TYR A 131 -3.54 16.04 -8.20
C TYR A 131 -2.77 15.77 -6.92
N ASP A 132 -3.50 15.68 -5.83
CA ASP A 132 -2.97 15.20 -4.57
C ASP A 132 -2.83 13.68 -4.64
N VAL A 133 -1.63 13.18 -4.34
CA VAL A 133 -1.29 11.75 -4.44
C VAL A 133 -0.82 11.22 -3.10
N HIS A 134 -1.46 10.17 -2.64
CA HIS A 134 -1.02 9.45 -1.45
C HIS A 134 -0.02 8.34 -1.81
N LEU A 135 1.10 8.35 -1.09
CA LEU A 135 2.16 7.36 -1.15
C LEU A 135 2.20 6.53 0.14
N GLY A 136 2.95 5.45 0.15
CA GLY A 136 3.17 4.69 1.37
C GLY A 136 3.66 5.55 2.55
N SER A 137 4.40 6.61 2.29
CA SER A 137 4.89 7.54 3.32
C SER A 137 3.86 8.56 3.83
N THR A 138 2.72 8.70 3.16
CA THR A 138 1.66 9.65 3.56
C THR A 138 0.51 8.97 4.31
N ILE A 139 0.66 7.71 4.69
CA ILE A 139 -0.36 6.99 5.46
C ILE A 139 0.22 6.59 6.82
N ALA A 140 -0.43 7.05 7.87
CA ALA A 140 -0.24 6.62 9.25
C ALA A 140 -1.51 5.89 9.74
N PRO A 141 -1.46 5.12 10.83
CA PRO A 141 -2.65 4.49 11.38
C PRO A 141 -3.75 5.53 11.63
N PHE A 142 -4.93 5.32 11.07
CA PHE A 142 -6.10 6.18 11.16
C PHE A 142 -5.95 7.61 10.65
N ARG A 143 -4.81 7.95 10.01
CA ARG A 143 -4.53 9.32 9.56
C ARG A 143 -3.84 9.35 8.21
N ALA A 144 -4.47 9.99 7.23
CA ALA A 144 -3.80 10.43 6.02
C ALA A 144 -2.99 11.68 6.31
N LEU A 145 -1.70 11.66 5.99
CA LEU A 145 -0.79 12.80 6.10
C LEU A 145 -0.85 13.63 4.82
N GLN A 146 -0.14 14.76 4.81
CA GLN A 146 -0.08 15.64 3.65
C GLN A 146 0.30 14.86 2.37
N PRO A 147 -0.56 14.86 1.35
CA PRO A 147 -0.28 14.21 0.08
C PRO A 147 0.84 14.94 -0.68
N TRP A 148 1.43 14.24 -1.64
CA TRP A 148 2.32 14.86 -2.61
C TRP A 148 1.51 15.32 -3.82
N ARG A 149 2.00 16.36 -4.50
CA ARG A 149 1.38 16.85 -5.72
C ARG A 149 2.02 16.22 -6.94
N ALA A 150 1.18 15.82 -7.90
CA ALA A 150 1.64 15.27 -9.17
C ALA A 150 0.88 15.91 -10.34
N ILE A 151 1.58 16.06 -11.46
CA ILE A 151 1.00 16.42 -12.75
C ILE A 151 0.49 15.13 -13.39
N LEU A 152 -0.80 15.06 -13.64
CA LEU A 152 -1.43 13.90 -14.26
C LEU A 152 -2.34 14.35 -15.42
N PRO A 153 -2.34 13.62 -16.55
CA PRO A 153 -3.17 13.93 -17.70
C PRO A 153 -4.62 13.47 -17.47
N ILE A 154 -5.23 14.02 -16.43
CA ILE A 154 -6.61 13.72 -16.05
C ILE A 154 -7.45 14.98 -16.27
N ASN A 155 -8.54 14.84 -17.01
CA ASN A 155 -9.52 15.90 -17.20
C ASN A 155 -10.81 15.53 -16.47
N ARG A 156 -11.12 16.26 -15.39
CA ARG A 156 -12.19 15.95 -14.43
C ARG A 156 -11.97 14.57 -13.79
N ASP A 157 -12.68 13.55 -14.25
CA ASP A 157 -12.68 12.17 -13.75
C ASP A 157 -12.27 11.15 -14.83
N ARG A 158 -11.62 11.61 -15.90
CA ARG A 158 -11.17 10.76 -17.01
C ARG A 158 -9.70 10.97 -17.32
N LEU A 159 -8.98 9.86 -17.46
CA LEU A 159 -7.63 9.90 -18.02
C LEU A 159 -7.72 10.30 -19.50
N LEU A 160 -6.95 11.30 -19.89
CA LEU A 160 -6.83 11.67 -21.30
C LEU A 160 -6.11 10.55 -22.05
N GLU A 161 -6.62 10.23 -23.25
CA GLU A 161 -5.89 9.34 -24.15
C GLU A 161 -4.56 10.00 -24.57
N GLU A 162 -3.53 9.19 -24.80
CA GLU A 162 -2.17 9.67 -25.06
C GLU A 162 -2.12 10.68 -26.20
N GLU A 163 -2.86 10.42 -27.28
CA GLU A 163 -3.00 11.29 -28.46
C GLU A 163 -3.73 12.61 -28.20
N HIS A 164 -4.54 12.69 -27.15
CA HIS A 164 -5.29 13.88 -26.80
C HIS A 164 -4.58 14.80 -25.80
N ILE A 165 -3.48 14.35 -25.20
CA ILE A 165 -2.74 15.15 -24.22
C ILE A 165 -2.19 16.42 -24.85
N GLU A 166 -1.64 16.32 -26.07
CA GLU A 166 -1.04 17.45 -26.81
C GLU A 166 -2.05 18.54 -27.15
N THR A 167 -3.31 18.15 -27.36
CA THR A 167 -4.37 19.10 -27.75
C THR A 167 -5.22 19.61 -26.57
N ALA A 168 -5.12 18.96 -25.41
CA ALA A 168 -5.92 19.30 -24.25
C ALA A 168 -5.53 20.62 -23.58
N ASP A 169 -4.23 20.89 -23.49
CA ASP A 169 -3.67 22.10 -22.91
C ASP A 169 -2.18 22.21 -23.26
N SER A 170 -1.73 23.38 -23.70
CA SER A 170 -0.35 23.59 -24.12
C SER A 170 0.68 23.43 -22.99
N THR A 171 0.30 23.74 -21.75
CA THR A 171 1.21 23.59 -20.60
C THR A 171 1.36 22.14 -20.18
N LEU A 172 0.27 21.38 -20.20
CA LEU A 172 0.31 19.94 -20.00
C LEU A 172 1.07 19.24 -21.12
N ALA A 173 0.80 19.59 -22.38
CA ALA A 173 1.47 19.04 -23.55
C ALA A 173 3.00 19.18 -23.46
N GLN A 174 3.49 20.37 -23.11
CA GLN A 174 4.92 20.60 -22.95
C GLN A 174 5.54 19.74 -21.86
N TRP A 175 4.92 19.70 -20.67
CA TRP A 175 5.40 18.85 -19.57
C TRP A 175 5.41 17.37 -19.97
N TRP A 176 4.33 16.91 -20.61
CA TRP A 176 4.18 15.52 -21.01
C TRP A 176 5.20 15.12 -22.08
N HIS A 177 5.46 16.00 -23.05
CA HIS A 177 6.50 15.82 -24.06
C HIS A 177 7.89 15.65 -23.42
N ASP A 178 8.26 16.53 -22.49
CA ASP A 178 9.55 16.48 -21.81
C ASP A 178 9.67 15.24 -20.92
N ALA A 179 8.62 14.87 -20.23
CA ALA A 179 8.56 13.65 -19.39
C ALA A 179 8.67 12.38 -20.25
N THR A 180 7.95 12.31 -21.37
CA THR A 180 7.98 11.18 -22.31
C THR A 180 9.35 11.03 -22.96
N SER A 181 9.95 12.13 -23.42
CA SER A 181 11.31 12.12 -23.97
C SER A 181 12.32 11.57 -22.97
N ARG A 182 12.25 11.98 -21.71
CA ARG A 182 13.11 11.45 -20.65
C ARG A 182 12.85 9.99 -20.35
N TRP A 183 11.58 9.58 -20.34
CA TRP A 183 11.20 8.18 -20.16
C TRP A 183 11.84 7.31 -21.25
N GLU A 184 11.66 7.65 -22.50
CA GLU A 184 12.18 6.88 -23.64
C GLU A 184 13.71 6.76 -23.64
N GLN A 185 14.40 7.85 -23.31
CA GLN A 185 15.87 7.88 -23.27
C GLN A 185 16.46 7.09 -22.10
N ASN A 186 15.73 6.93 -21.00
CA ASN A 186 16.28 6.43 -19.75
C ASN A 186 15.59 5.17 -19.21
N ARG A 187 14.46 4.74 -19.78
CA ARG A 187 13.81 3.48 -19.38
C ARG A 187 14.70 2.28 -19.66
N ASN A 188 14.50 1.21 -18.91
CA ASN A 188 15.23 -0.03 -19.19
C ASN A 188 14.93 -0.50 -20.62
N VAL A 189 15.93 -0.97 -21.33
CA VAL A 189 15.80 -1.45 -22.72
C VAL A 189 14.79 -2.59 -22.87
N THR A 190 14.53 -3.34 -21.81
CA THR A 190 13.51 -4.38 -21.78
C THR A 190 12.07 -3.83 -21.57
N THR A 191 11.95 -2.59 -21.13
CA THR A 191 10.64 -1.94 -20.92
C THR A 191 10.15 -1.36 -22.24
N LYS A 192 9.07 -1.92 -22.79
CA LYS A 192 8.53 -1.52 -24.10
C LYS A 192 7.29 -0.62 -24.02
N ILE A 193 6.77 -0.38 -22.83
CA ILE A 193 5.55 0.41 -22.64
C ILE A 193 5.84 1.91 -22.68
N SER A 194 4.88 2.70 -23.19
CA SER A 194 4.94 4.17 -23.17
C SER A 194 4.84 4.71 -21.75
N LEU A 195 5.12 6.00 -21.55
CA LEU A 195 4.92 6.66 -20.25
C LEU A 195 3.44 6.63 -19.84
N TRP A 196 2.53 6.79 -20.79
CA TRP A 196 1.09 6.71 -20.58
C TRP A 196 0.68 5.30 -20.11
N GLN A 197 1.17 4.26 -20.78
CA GLN A 197 0.93 2.87 -20.36
C GLN A 197 1.51 2.57 -18.98
N GLN A 198 2.63 3.21 -18.62
CA GLN A 198 3.27 3.07 -17.30
C GLN A 198 2.37 3.59 -16.18
N ILE A 199 1.80 4.80 -16.32
CA ILE A 199 0.94 5.37 -15.28
C ILE A 199 -0.40 4.65 -15.16
N ASN A 200 -0.90 4.13 -16.26
CA ASN A 200 -2.16 3.39 -16.31
C ASN A 200 -1.96 1.86 -16.42
N TYR A 201 -0.82 1.36 -15.97
CA TYR A 201 -0.51 -0.07 -16.04
C TYR A 201 -1.62 -0.90 -15.39
N GLN A 202 -2.19 -1.83 -16.16
CA GLN A 202 -3.36 -2.64 -15.77
C GLN A 202 -4.60 -1.82 -15.39
N GLY A 203 -4.75 -0.61 -15.92
CA GLY A 203 -5.89 0.26 -15.60
C GLY A 203 -5.90 0.84 -14.19
N LYS A 204 -4.81 0.70 -13.42
CA LYS A 204 -4.77 1.08 -12.00
C LYS A 204 -5.02 2.56 -11.71
N LEU A 205 -4.69 3.44 -12.66
CA LEU A 205 -5.04 4.86 -12.53
C LEU A 205 -6.51 5.07 -12.89
N THR A 206 -6.95 4.52 -14.02
CA THR A 206 -8.34 4.65 -14.49
C THR A 206 -9.35 4.10 -13.48
N HIS A 207 -9.05 2.99 -12.80
CA HIS A 207 -9.92 2.41 -11.78
C HIS A 207 -10.16 3.32 -10.57
N GLN A 208 -9.30 4.30 -10.34
CA GLN A 208 -9.47 5.27 -9.25
C GLN A 208 -10.37 6.45 -9.65
N LEU A 209 -10.50 6.70 -10.95
CA LEU A 209 -11.28 7.81 -11.46
C LEU A 209 -12.77 7.47 -11.41
N GLY A 210 -13.57 8.34 -10.81
CA GLY A 210 -14.98 8.04 -10.55
C GLY A 210 -15.23 7.06 -9.39
N ALA A 211 -14.20 6.69 -8.63
CA ALA A 211 -14.34 5.87 -7.43
C ALA A 211 -15.21 6.57 -6.36
N PRO A 212 -15.86 5.82 -5.45
CA PRO A 212 -16.59 6.40 -4.34
C PRO A 212 -15.73 7.35 -3.50
N ALA A 213 -16.39 8.34 -2.88
CA ALA A 213 -15.71 9.29 -2.00
C ALA A 213 -15.00 8.60 -0.84
N HIS A 214 -15.63 7.57 -0.24
CA HIS A 214 -15.04 6.83 0.87
C HIS A 214 -14.17 5.68 0.35
N ARG A 215 -12.88 5.77 0.65
CA ARG A 215 -11.89 4.72 0.33
C ARG A 215 -11.02 4.48 1.54
N VAL A 216 -10.69 3.23 1.80
CA VAL A 216 -9.69 2.86 2.81
C VAL A 216 -8.42 2.47 2.09
N VAL A 217 -7.31 3.12 2.46
CA VAL A 217 -5.98 2.84 1.91
C VAL A 217 -5.09 2.22 2.97
N TYR A 218 -4.24 1.29 2.58
CA TYR A 218 -3.28 0.70 3.50
C TYR A 218 -1.92 0.47 2.82
N SER A 219 -0.87 0.43 3.66
CA SER A 219 0.50 0.25 3.16
C SER A 219 0.73 -1.17 2.63
N ALA A 220 1.25 -1.29 1.40
CA ALA A 220 1.60 -2.57 0.79
C ALA A 220 2.71 -3.30 1.55
N SER A 221 3.55 -2.57 2.30
CA SER A 221 4.68 -3.15 3.02
C SER A 221 5.00 -2.38 4.31
N GLY A 222 5.64 -3.08 5.25
CA GLY A 222 6.06 -2.53 6.54
C GLY A 222 6.14 -3.61 7.61
N THR A 223 6.50 -3.22 8.83
CA THR A 223 6.51 -4.11 10.00
C THR A 223 5.13 -4.22 10.66
N SER A 224 4.28 -3.25 10.40
CA SER A 224 2.90 -3.22 10.90
C SER A 224 2.02 -2.52 9.87
N LEU A 225 0.81 -3.02 9.69
CA LEU A 225 -0.20 -2.38 8.86
C LEU A 225 -0.41 -0.92 9.29
N ALA A 226 -0.60 -0.06 8.32
CA ALA A 226 -1.04 1.30 8.55
C ALA A 226 -2.10 1.61 7.50
N ALA A 227 -3.30 1.85 7.95
CA ALA A 227 -4.44 2.16 7.11
C ALA A 227 -5.05 3.50 7.50
N ALA A 228 -5.59 4.20 6.53
CA ALA A 228 -6.33 5.43 6.73
C ALA A 228 -7.49 5.53 5.74
N ARG A 229 -8.47 6.30 6.12
CA ARG A 229 -9.62 6.63 5.29
C ARG A 229 -9.30 7.86 4.42
N LEU A 230 -9.69 7.82 3.15
CA LEU A 230 -9.75 8.97 2.26
C LEU A 230 -11.21 9.30 1.96
N ASN A 231 -11.52 10.58 1.85
CA ASN A 231 -12.87 11.09 1.62
C ASN A 231 -12.99 12.04 0.42
N ASP A 232 -11.89 12.28 -0.29
CA ASP A 232 -11.89 13.05 -1.52
C ASP A 232 -11.61 12.14 -2.72
N PRO A 233 -12.58 11.92 -3.62
CA PRO A 233 -12.41 11.03 -4.77
C PRO A 233 -11.35 11.52 -5.78
N ARG A 234 -10.95 12.78 -5.71
CA ARG A 234 -9.91 13.36 -6.56
C ARG A 234 -8.49 12.99 -6.13
N GLN A 235 -8.30 12.54 -4.89
CA GLN A 235 -6.99 12.09 -4.42
C GLN A 235 -6.60 10.78 -5.11
N VAL A 236 -5.40 10.73 -5.62
CA VAL A 236 -4.84 9.56 -6.32
C VAL A 236 -3.99 8.74 -5.34
N ILE A 237 -4.00 7.43 -5.52
CA ILE A 237 -3.29 6.46 -4.69
C ILE A 237 -2.18 5.83 -5.51
N GLU A 238 -0.93 5.86 -5.00
CA GLU A 238 0.26 5.35 -5.68
C GLU A 238 0.53 3.87 -5.31
N HIS A 239 1.22 3.14 -6.16
CA HIS A 239 1.42 1.67 -6.13
C HIS A 239 1.99 1.07 -4.83
N LYS A 240 2.53 1.88 -3.92
CA LYS A 240 2.94 1.43 -2.57
C LYS A 240 1.78 1.31 -1.58
N LEU A 241 0.59 1.59 -2.05
CA LEU A 241 -0.66 1.45 -1.32
C LEU A 241 -1.61 0.53 -2.06
N TYR A 242 -2.39 -0.21 -1.30
CA TYR A 242 -3.63 -0.83 -1.73
C TYR A 242 -4.81 -0.03 -1.21
N TRP A 243 -5.93 -0.13 -1.87
CA TRP A 243 -7.15 0.54 -1.46
C TRP A 243 -8.39 -0.29 -1.75
N ILE A 244 -9.43 0.01 -1.03
CA ILE A 244 -10.75 -0.58 -1.19
C ILE A 244 -11.81 0.52 -1.10
N PRO A 245 -12.82 0.53 -1.99
CA PRO A 245 -13.97 1.42 -1.85
C PRO A 245 -14.83 0.98 -0.67
N ALA A 246 -15.44 1.95 0.01
CA ALA A 246 -16.44 1.71 1.05
C ALA A 246 -17.76 2.37 0.65
N ARG A 247 -18.88 1.72 0.97
CA ARG A 247 -20.23 2.19 0.64
C ARG A 247 -20.59 3.49 1.36
N ASN A 248 -20.03 3.67 2.56
CA ASN A 248 -20.29 4.83 3.41
C ASN A 248 -19.14 5.05 4.41
N LEU A 249 -19.28 6.11 5.23
CA LEU A 249 -18.29 6.46 6.25
C LEU A 249 -18.09 5.36 7.28
N GLN A 250 -19.17 4.75 7.76
CA GLN A 250 -19.10 3.76 8.83
C GLN A 250 -18.39 2.49 8.36
N GLU A 251 -18.65 2.03 7.14
CA GLU A 251 -17.92 0.91 6.55
C GLU A 251 -16.41 1.23 6.39
N ALA A 252 -16.08 2.46 5.98
CA ALA A 252 -14.69 2.87 5.92
C ALA A 252 -14.01 2.91 7.29
N GLN A 253 -14.73 3.32 8.33
CA GLN A 253 -14.26 3.30 9.71
C GLN A 253 -14.11 1.87 10.23
N TYR A 254 -15.08 1.01 9.98
CA TYR A 254 -15.03 -0.43 10.30
C TYR A 254 -13.79 -1.09 9.69
N LEU A 255 -13.57 -0.93 8.39
CA LEU A 255 -12.40 -1.47 7.70
C LEU A 255 -11.08 -0.90 8.24
N SER A 256 -11.05 0.41 8.55
CA SER A 256 -9.89 1.04 9.16
C SER A 256 -9.58 0.50 10.55
N ALA A 257 -10.61 0.17 11.35
CA ALA A 257 -10.46 -0.47 12.66
C ALA A 257 -9.81 -1.84 12.52
N VAL A 258 -10.36 -2.68 11.64
CA VAL A 258 -9.84 -4.04 11.41
C VAL A 258 -8.40 -4.01 10.91
N LEU A 259 -8.09 -3.16 9.92
CA LEU A 259 -6.75 -3.08 9.32
C LEU A 259 -5.68 -2.54 10.29
N ASN A 260 -6.03 -1.64 11.20
CA ASN A 260 -5.07 -1.04 12.12
C ASN A 260 -4.95 -1.78 13.46
N ALA A 261 -5.78 -2.78 13.73
CA ALA A 261 -5.63 -3.59 14.93
C ALA A 261 -4.28 -4.32 14.94
N PRO A 262 -3.47 -4.22 16.01
CA PRO A 262 -2.21 -4.95 16.10
C PRO A 262 -2.37 -6.46 15.89
N LEU A 263 -3.47 -7.03 16.34
CA LEU A 263 -3.81 -8.43 16.12
C LEU A 263 -3.89 -8.79 14.63
N THR A 264 -4.50 -7.94 13.80
CA THR A 264 -4.55 -8.14 12.34
C THR A 264 -3.16 -8.25 11.74
N THR A 265 -2.24 -7.33 12.12
CA THR A 265 -0.84 -7.41 11.69
C THR A 265 -0.19 -8.73 12.10
N LYS A 266 -0.39 -9.17 13.34
CA LYS A 266 0.15 -10.43 13.88
C LYS A 266 -0.36 -11.64 13.12
N THR A 267 -1.67 -11.69 12.87
CA THR A 267 -2.30 -12.82 12.16
C THR A 267 -1.87 -12.88 10.70
N VAL A 268 -1.78 -11.74 10.01
CA VAL A 268 -1.33 -11.68 8.60
C VAL A 268 0.14 -12.03 8.45
N ALA A 269 0.98 -11.80 9.48
CA ALA A 269 2.42 -12.10 9.42
C ALA A 269 2.71 -13.58 9.13
N GLU A 270 1.80 -14.49 9.43
CA GLU A 270 1.92 -15.92 9.15
C GLU A 270 1.84 -16.23 7.64
N TYR A 271 1.14 -15.40 6.87
CA TYR A 271 0.99 -15.54 5.42
C TYR A 271 2.09 -14.83 4.63
N GLN A 272 2.88 -13.99 5.28
CA GLN A 272 3.90 -13.18 4.61
C GLN A 272 5.15 -14.00 4.29
N SER A 273 5.74 -13.76 3.11
CA SER A 273 7.04 -14.31 2.78
C SER A 273 8.11 -13.73 3.71
N ARG A 274 8.85 -14.59 4.39
CA ARG A 274 9.97 -14.19 5.26
C ARG A 274 11.25 -14.11 4.43
N GLY A 275 11.61 -12.91 3.96
CA GLY A 275 12.92 -12.63 3.39
C GLY A 275 14.00 -12.42 4.46
N LEU A 276 15.23 -12.13 4.03
CA LEU A 276 16.39 -11.84 4.90
C LEU A 276 16.14 -10.76 5.98
N PHE A 277 15.12 -9.94 5.80
CA PHE A 277 14.75 -8.82 6.67
C PHE A 277 13.39 -9.00 7.36
N GLY A 278 12.88 -10.22 7.42
CA GLY A 278 11.58 -10.55 8.02
C GLY A 278 10.39 -10.35 7.06
N ALA A 279 9.20 -10.62 7.58
CA ALA A 279 7.94 -10.43 6.88
C ALA A 279 7.67 -8.94 6.68
N ARG A 280 7.47 -8.50 5.43
CA ARG A 280 7.33 -7.06 5.13
C ARG A 280 6.21 -6.70 4.17
N ASP A 281 5.72 -7.65 3.40
CA ASP A 281 4.72 -7.37 2.38
C ASP A 281 3.34 -7.80 2.86
N PHE A 282 2.43 -6.84 3.02
CA PHE A 282 1.04 -7.12 3.37
C PHE A 282 0.22 -7.45 2.13
N ASP A 283 0.55 -6.79 1.02
CA ASP A 283 -0.07 -7.04 -0.28
C ASP A 283 -1.59 -7.25 -0.15
N THR A 284 -2.12 -8.34 -0.67
CA THR A 284 -3.53 -8.74 -0.51
C THR A 284 -3.75 -9.77 0.59
N TYR A 285 -2.71 -10.13 1.34
CA TYR A 285 -2.78 -11.19 2.36
C TYR A 285 -3.79 -10.91 3.48
N VAL A 286 -3.98 -9.64 3.84
CA VAL A 286 -4.95 -9.25 4.87
C VAL A 286 -6.39 -9.69 4.52
N TRP A 287 -6.69 -9.80 3.23
CA TRP A 287 -8.01 -10.18 2.73
C TRP A 287 -8.23 -11.70 2.66
N ARG A 288 -7.29 -12.48 3.18
CA ARG A 288 -7.48 -13.90 3.49
C ARG A 288 -8.13 -14.10 4.87
N LEU A 289 -8.18 -13.05 5.68
CA LEU A 289 -8.91 -13.09 6.94
C LEU A 289 -10.42 -13.07 6.65
N PRO A 290 -11.22 -13.80 7.42
CA PRO A 290 -12.68 -13.88 7.25
C PRO A 290 -13.36 -12.61 7.79
N ILE A 291 -13.06 -11.46 7.18
CA ILE A 291 -13.62 -10.17 7.57
C ILE A 291 -15.06 -10.11 7.04
N PRO A 292 -16.08 -10.08 7.90
CA PRO A 292 -17.46 -9.99 7.45
C PRO A 292 -17.76 -8.66 6.73
N ILE A 293 -18.73 -8.67 5.85
CA ILE A 293 -19.26 -7.43 5.27
C ILE A 293 -19.85 -6.58 6.38
N TYR A 294 -19.53 -5.29 6.36
CA TYR A 294 -20.09 -4.32 7.32
C TYR A 294 -21.61 -4.34 7.29
N ASP A 295 -22.19 -4.51 8.47
CA ASP A 295 -23.62 -4.45 8.73
C ASP A 295 -23.86 -3.49 9.89
N SER A 296 -24.67 -2.46 9.66
CA SER A 296 -24.99 -1.44 10.66
C SER A 296 -25.83 -1.96 11.82
N GLU A 297 -26.50 -3.11 11.68
CA GLU A 297 -27.32 -3.69 12.72
C GLU A 297 -26.51 -4.58 13.69
N GLN A 298 -25.26 -4.91 13.33
CA GLN A 298 -24.37 -5.72 14.17
C GLN A 298 -23.69 -4.84 15.23
N GLU A 299 -23.92 -5.13 16.50
CA GLU A 299 -23.35 -4.39 17.63
C GLU A 299 -21.81 -4.38 17.60
N LEU A 300 -21.18 -5.49 17.25
CA LEU A 300 -19.74 -5.60 17.12
C LEU A 300 -19.20 -4.68 16.04
N HIS A 301 -19.89 -4.57 14.90
CA HIS A 301 -19.48 -3.67 13.81
C HIS A 301 -19.62 -2.21 14.22
N GLN A 302 -20.69 -1.84 14.93
CA GLN A 302 -20.86 -0.49 15.48
C GLN A 302 -19.78 -0.16 16.51
N ARG A 303 -19.39 -1.12 17.36
CA ARG A 303 -18.28 -0.98 18.32
C ARG A 303 -16.95 -0.71 17.62
N LEU A 304 -16.65 -1.41 16.53
CA LEU A 304 -15.46 -1.17 15.71
C LEU A 304 -15.47 0.21 15.05
N VAL A 305 -16.62 0.66 14.54
CA VAL A 305 -16.80 2.03 14.00
C VAL A 305 -16.50 3.08 15.08
N ALA A 306 -17.07 2.94 16.27
CA ALA A 306 -16.85 3.87 17.37
C ALA A 306 -15.39 3.90 17.83
N LEU A 307 -14.71 2.75 17.85
CA LEU A 307 -13.27 2.66 18.15
C LEU A 307 -12.43 3.34 17.07
N ALA A 308 -12.77 3.15 15.78
CA ALA A 308 -12.10 3.82 14.68
C ALA A 308 -12.23 5.34 14.78
N GLN A 309 -13.43 5.85 15.06
CA GLN A 309 -13.66 7.28 15.22
C GLN A 309 -12.78 7.86 16.34
N ARG A 310 -12.74 7.22 17.50
CA ARG A 310 -11.85 7.63 18.60
C ARG A 310 -10.37 7.55 18.22
N ALA A 311 -10.00 6.55 17.44
CA ALA A 311 -8.62 6.41 16.95
C ALA A 311 -8.26 7.51 15.95
N GLU A 312 -9.19 7.89 15.06
CA GLU A 312 -9.03 9.02 14.13
C GLU A 312 -8.83 10.34 14.91
N ASP A 313 -9.60 10.57 15.98
CA ASP A 313 -9.47 11.76 16.84
C ASP A 313 -8.08 11.80 17.51
N VAL A 314 -7.65 10.69 18.12
CA VAL A 314 -6.32 10.61 18.77
C VAL A 314 -5.21 10.79 17.73
N ALA A 315 -5.30 10.12 16.59
CA ALA A 315 -4.31 10.26 15.53
C ALA A 315 -4.29 11.70 14.97
N GLY A 316 -5.46 12.33 14.83
CA GLY A 316 -5.62 13.70 14.37
C GLY A 316 -4.98 14.74 15.30
N GLN A 317 -5.11 14.55 16.62
CA GLN A 317 -4.57 15.43 17.65
C GLN A 317 -3.05 15.20 17.89
N THR A 318 -2.51 14.09 17.43
CA THR A 318 -1.07 13.79 17.62
C THR A 318 -0.23 14.73 16.76
N ASP A 319 0.69 15.45 17.40
CA ASP A 319 1.65 16.30 16.68
C ASP A 319 2.68 15.46 15.92
N LEU A 320 2.74 15.67 14.62
CA LEU A 320 3.59 14.94 13.67
C LEU A 320 4.47 15.89 12.84
N GLU A 321 4.51 17.19 13.20
CA GLU A 321 5.22 18.20 12.42
C GLU A 321 6.72 17.85 12.31
N GLY A 322 7.27 17.96 11.11
CA GLY A 322 8.69 17.69 10.82
C GLY A 322 9.12 16.23 10.98
N MET A 323 8.20 15.30 11.25
CA MET A 323 8.55 13.90 11.46
C MET A 323 8.64 13.12 10.14
N ALA A 324 9.70 12.31 10.01
CA ALA A 324 9.73 11.27 8.98
C ALA A 324 8.58 10.26 9.23
N PHE A 325 7.99 9.73 8.15
CA PHE A 325 6.78 8.90 8.21
C PHE A 325 6.88 7.68 9.14
N GLN A 326 8.05 7.06 9.25
CA GLN A 326 8.27 5.94 10.16
C GLN A 326 8.13 6.35 11.62
N LYS A 327 8.69 7.52 11.97
CA LYS A 327 8.56 8.11 13.31
C LYS A 327 7.11 8.52 13.57
N ALA A 328 6.45 9.16 12.60
CA ALA A 328 5.05 9.55 12.68
C ALA A 328 4.14 8.35 12.97
N ARG A 329 4.31 7.24 12.25
CA ARG A 329 3.57 5.99 12.51
C ARG A 329 3.81 5.45 13.92
N LYS A 330 5.04 5.49 14.39
CA LYS A 330 5.40 5.02 15.74
C LYS A 330 4.74 5.88 16.81
N VAL A 331 4.75 7.19 16.64
CA VAL A 331 4.17 8.15 17.60
C VAL A 331 2.64 8.00 17.66
N VAL A 332 1.98 7.87 16.49
CA VAL A 332 0.53 7.61 16.46
C VAL A 332 0.19 6.30 17.18
N ARG A 333 0.92 5.21 16.91
CA ARG A 333 0.67 3.94 17.61
C ARG A 333 0.84 4.07 19.11
N ALA A 334 1.88 4.76 19.56
CA ALA A 334 2.10 5.00 20.99
C ALA A 334 0.96 5.81 21.64
N ALA A 335 0.40 6.78 20.93
CA ALA A 335 -0.76 7.54 21.39
C ALA A 335 -2.02 6.65 21.48
N LEU A 336 -2.25 5.76 20.51
CA LEU A 336 -3.34 4.79 20.53
C LEU A 336 -3.18 3.75 21.65
N ASP A 337 -1.96 3.31 21.93
CA ASP A 337 -1.63 2.42 23.05
C ASP A 337 -1.92 3.10 24.39
N ALA A 338 -1.43 4.32 24.58
CA ALA A 338 -1.66 5.11 25.78
C ALA A 338 -3.14 5.39 26.05
N GLY A 339 -3.94 5.54 24.99
CA GLY A 339 -5.40 5.68 25.06
C GLY A 339 -6.15 4.36 25.27
N GLY A 340 -5.46 3.22 25.35
CA GLY A 340 -6.06 1.89 25.48
C GLY A 340 -6.89 1.47 24.26
N ILE A 341 -6.71 2.13 23.11
CA ILE A 341 -7.50 1.88 21.91
C ILE A 341 -7.08 0.58 21.25
N HIS A 342 -5.77 0.32 21.15
CA HIS A 342 -5.26 -0.92 20.53
C HIS A 342 -5.72 -2.18 21.27
N ALA A 343 -5.79 -2.16 22.60
CA ALA A 343 -6.32 -3.29 23.38
C ALA A 343 -7.78 -3.57 22.98
N LYS A 344 -8.62 -2.53 23.00
CA LYS A 344 -10.04 -2.65 22.64
C LYS A 344 -10.26 -3.05 21.17
N LEU A 345 -9.39 -2.59 20.26
CA LEU A 345 -9.42 -3.02 18.86
C LEU A 345 -9.04 -4.50 18.72
N ASN A 346 -8.03 -4.96 19.47
CA ASN A 346 -7.64 -6.36 19.45
C ASN A 346 -8.77 -7.26 19.95
N ASP A 347 -9.41 -6.91 21.08
CA ASP A 347 -10.53 -7.66 21.63
C ASP A 347 -11.69 -7.75 20.62
N ALA A 348 -12.08 -6.60 20.04
CA ALA A 348 -13.16 -6.56 19.05
C ALA A 348 -12.82 -7.31 17.74
N VAL A 349 -11.57 -7.26 17.29
CA VAL A 349 -11.13 -7.98 16.08
C VAL A 349 -10.95 -9.48 16.38
N ALA A 350 -10.51 -9.87 17.58
CA ALA A 350 -10.47 -11.28 17.96
C ALA A 350 -11.88 -11.88 17.94
N GLU A 351 -12.86 -11.19 18.52
CA GLU A 351 -14.27 -11.58 18.49
C GLU A 351 -14.78 -11.66 17.03
N LEU A 352 -14.51 -10.65 16.21
CA LEU A 352 -14.92 -10.59 14.80
C LEU A 352 -14.40 -11.77 13.97
N LEU A 353 -13.16 -12.16 14.18
CA LEU A 353 -12.48 -13.21 13.42
C LEU A 353 -12.59 -14.60 14.05
N GLY A 354 -13.29 -14.73 15.18
CA GLY A 354 -13.39 -15.99 15.93
C GLY A 354 -12.04 -16.50 16.44
N LEU A 355 -11.12 -15.59 16.78
CA LEU A 355 -9.82 -15.93 17.32
C LEU A 355 -9.89 -16.04 18.85
N PRO A 356 -9.07 -16.90 19.50
CA PRO A 356 -8.98 -16.92 20.94
C PRO A 356 -8.53 -15.56 21.50
N GLU A 357 -9.09 -15.16 22.63
CA GLU A 357 -8.65 -13.98 23.37
C GLU A 357 -7.15 -14.05 23.65
N SER A 358 -6.42 -12.96 23.37
CA SER A 358 -4.95 -12.90 23.40
C SER A 358 -4.41 -12.64 24.82
#